data_60725529bfac1159713d39d462c748e6
#
_entry.id   60725529bfac1159713d39d462c748e6
#
_cell.length_a   1.000
_cell.length_b   1.000
_cell.length_c   1.000
_cell.angle_alpha   90.00
_cell.angle_beta   90.00
_cell.angle_gamma   90.00
#
_symmetry.space_group_name_H-M   'P 1'
#
loop_
_entity.id
_entity.type
_entity.pdbx_description
1 polymer ?
#
loop_
_entity_poly.entity_id
_entity_poly.type
_entity_poly.pdbx_seq_one_letter_code
_entity_poly.pdbx_strand_id
1 'polypeptide(L)'
;MVAVAGIDLEVQRGEFFTFLGPSGSGKTTTLRMIAGFEDPSGGTLELAGEEVSGVPPYDRAVNTVFQDYALFPHMTVGDNVAYGLKVAGVDKAERGKRRDEALEMVRLPEYAGRRPGELSGGQRQRVALARAIVNRPEVLLLDEPLGALDLKLREQMQVELKTIQSEVGITFVYVTHDQDEALTMSDRIAVFNEGRIEQVSPPEELYERPLNEFVAGFVGVSNVIERDGRRLTIRPEKIQLLAAGAATDGLHSERGRVTEVAYAGMVTRYTVALDAGGELQLVRQNFEGASATASPQQGKEVLVGWRPEHAAAVQGKSTNEEDSP
;
A
#
# COMPACT_ATOMS: atom_id res chain seq x y z
N MET A 1 18.85 16.67 -9.01
CA MET A 1 17.50 16.44 -8.44
C MET A 1 17.68 15.46 -7.27
N VAL A 2 17.21 15.79 -6.10
CA VAL A 2 17.27 14.90 -4.93
C VAL A 2 16.11 13.90 -5.04
N ALA A 3 16.39 12.61 -5.14
CA ALA A 3 15.36 11.58 -5.25
C ALA A 3 14.85 11.13 -3.87
N VAL A 4 15.74 11.13 -2.87
CA VAL A 4 15.45 10.83 -1.47
C VAL A 4 16.13 11.91 -0.63
N ALA A 5 15.36 12.65 0.15
CA ALA A 5 15.81 13.86 0.87
C ALA A 5 16.23 13.57 2.33
N GLY A 6 16.71 12.35 2.58
CA GLY A 6 17.04 11.85 3.91
C GLY A 6 15.83 11.21 4.59
N ILE A 7 16.00 9.94 4.93
CA ILE A 7 14.98 9.15 5.64
C ILE A 7 15.66 8.35 6.75
N ASP A 8 15.00 8.29 7.90
CA ASP A 8 15.35 7.39 8.99
C ASP A 8 14.23 6.36 9.11
N LEU A 9 14.55 5.09 8.91
CA LEU A 9 13.56 4.02 8.84
C LEU A 9 14.11 2.74 9.43
N GLU A 10 13.31 2.11 10.27
CA GLU A 10 13.57 0.78 10.80
C GLU A 10 12.45 -0.17 10.38
N VAL A 11 12.81 -1.31 9.78
CA VAL A 11 11.91 -2.39 9.39
C VAL A 11 12.21 -3.61 10.26
N GLN A 12 11.17 -4.17 10.89
CA GLN A 12 11.34 -5.29 11.81
C GLN A 12 11.50 -6.62 11.06
N ARG A 13 12.23 -7.56 11.68
CA ARG A 13 12.40 -8.90 11.09
C ARG A 13 11.06 -9.61 10.96
N GLY A 14 10.78 -10.20 9.79
CA GLY A 14 9.55 -10.91 9.50
C GLY A 14 8.34 -10.02 9.24
N GLU A 15 8.54 -8.70 9.14
CA GLU A 15 7.49 -7.72 8.86
C GLU A 15 7.14 -7.68 7.37
N PHE A 16 5.87 -7.50 7.05
CA PHE A 16 5.42 -7.06 5.73
C PHE A 16 5.35 -5.54 5.73
N PHE A 17 6.39 -4.90 5.27
CA PHE A 17 6.54 -3.45 5.29
C PHE A 17 6.30 -2.84 3.90
N THR A 18 5.45 -1.81 3.81
CA THR A 18 5.11 -1.21 2.51
C THR A 18 5.58 0.24 2.39
N PHE A 19 6.20 0.55 1.26
CA PHE A 19 6.42 1.92 0.78
C PHE A 19 5.25 2.32 -0.11
N LEU A 20 4.43 3.25 0.36
CA LEU A 20 3.25 3.75 -0.33
C LEU A 20 3.47 5.22 -0.70
N GLY A 21 3.03 5.65 -1.86
CA GLY A 21 3.13 7.07 -2.26
C GLY A 21 2.95 7.28 -3.77
N PRO A 22 2.84 8.51 -4.24
CA PRO A 22 2.69 8.83 -5.66
C PRO A 22 3.96 8.45 -6.45
N SER A 23 3.83 8.42 -7.78
CA SER A 23 4.98 8.21 -8.66
C SER A 23 6.02 9.32 -8.47
N GLY A 24 7.30 8.94 -8.44
CA GLY A 24 8.40 9.89 -8.25
C GLY A 24 8.64 10.33 -6.81
N SER A 25 7.96 9.77 -5.81
CA SER A 25 8.15 10.13 -4.39
C SER A 25 9.39 9.53 -3.72
N GLY A 26 10.20 8.74 -4.44
CA GLY A 26 11.46 8.18 -3.91
C GLY A 26 11.40 6.70 -3.50
N LYS A 27 10.25 6.03 -3.53
CA LYS A 27 10.05 4.62 -3.11
C LYS A 27 10.98 3.63 -3.83
N THR A 28 10.89 3.59 -5.16
CA THR A 28 11.72 2.68 -5.98
C THR A 28 13.21 3.00 -5.84
N THR A 29 13.60 4.28 -5.70
CA THR A 29 14.98 4.66 -5.44
C THR A 29 15.46 4.12 -4.09
N THR A 30 14.63 4.25 -3.03
CA THR A 30 14.94 3.68 -1.72
C THR A 30 15.06 2.15 -1.79
N LEU A 31 14.12 1.48 -2.48
CA LEU A 31 14.19 0.03 -2.68
C LEU A 31 15.47 -0.37 -3.42
N ARG A 32 15.87 0.38 -4.45
CA ARG A 32 17.11 0.14 -5.22
C ARG A 32 18.39 0.35 -4.39
N MET A 33 18.37 1.31 -3.45
CA MET A 33 19.46 1.47 -2.47
C MET A 33 19.55 0.27 -1.54
N ILE A 34 18.43 -0.26 -1.04
CA ILE A 34 18.41 -1.47 -0.23
C ILE A 34 18.92 -2.68 -1.03
N ALA A 35 18.54 -2.79 -2.30
CA ALA A 35 18.99 -3.83 -3.20
C ALA A 35 20.48 -3.72 -3.60
N GLY A 36 21.13 -2.55 -3.41
CA GLY A 36 22.49 -2.29 -3.82
C GLY A 36 22.68 -1.93 -5.29
N PHE A 37 21.59 -1.56 -5.99
CA PHE A 37 21.66 -1.06 -7.37
C PHE A 37 21.98 0.44 -7.43
N GLU A 38 21.80 1.15 -6.33
CA GLU A 38 22.14 2.56 -6.15
C GLU A 38 22.77 2.75 -4.78
N ASP A 39 23.76 3.63 -4.66
CA ASP A 39 24.37 3.98 -3.39
C ASP A 39 23.73 5.24 -2.81
N PRO A 40 23.50 5.31 -1.49
CA PRO A 40 23.08 6.54 -0.85
C PRO A 40 24.19 7.59 -0.95
N SER A 41 23.81 8.86 -1.21
CA SER A 41 24.78 9.98 -1.23
C SER A 41 25.33 10.31 0.16
N GLY A 42 24.71 9.80 1.22
CA GLY A 42 25.10 9.96 2.62
C GLY A 42 24.21 9.12 3.52
N GLY A 43 24.61 8.97 4.79
CA GLY A 43 23.95 8.08 5.74
C GLY A 43 24.44 6.64 5.63
N THR A 44 23.82 5.74 6.37
CA THR A 44 24.16 4.32 6.46
C THR A 44 22.94 3.45 6.17
N LEU A 45 23.18 2.27 5.59
CA LEU A 45 22.18 1.25 5.37
C LEU A 45 22.65 -0.05 6.03
N GLU A 46 21.80 -0.60 6.89
CA GLU A 46 22.08 -1.84 7.61
C GLU A 46 21.05 -2.92 7.23
N LEU A 47 21.52 -4.16 7.07
CA LEU A 47 20.70 -5.36 6.90
C LEU A 47 21.09 -6.39 7.96
N ALA A 48 20.12 -6.83 8.75
CA ALA A 48 20.32 -7.80 9.84
C ALA A 48 21.46 -7.40 10.81
N GLY A 49 21.66 -6.10 11.03
CA GLY A 49 22.69 -5.55 11.92
C GLY A 49 24.08 -5.41 11.29
N GLU A 50 24.19 -5.66 9.98
CA GLU A 50 25.44 -5.45 9.23
C GLU A 50 25.31 -4.27 8.29
N GLU A 51 26.30 -3.37 8.27
CA GLU A 51 26.34 -2.26 7.32
C GLU A 51 26.61 -2.78 5.90
N VAL A 52 25.72 -2.41 4.98
CA VAL A 52 25.78 -2.85 3.57
C VAL A 52 25.94 -1.69 2.59
N SER A 53 26.24 -0.49 3.08
CA SER A 53 26.54 0.66 2.22
C SER A 53 27.77 0.32 1.35
N GLY A 54 27.66 0.45 0.01
CA GLY A 54 28.72 0.09 -0.93
C GLY A 54 28.92 -1.42 -1.16
N VAL A 55 28.17 -2.31 -0.50
CA VAL A 55 28.19 -3.75 -0.81
C VAL A 55 27.40 -4.00 -2.09
N PRO A 56 27.98 -4.73 -3.09
CA PRO A 56 27.30 -4.97 -4.36
C PRO A 56 26.05 -5.87 -4.19
N PRO A 57 25.06 -5.78 -5.10
CA PRO A 57 23.77 -6.49 -4.98
C PRO A 57 23.87 -8.00 -4.78
N TYR A 58 24.85 -8.64 -5.41
CA TYR A 58 25.02 -10.11 -5.36
C TYR A 58 25.61 -10.62 -4.03
N ASP A 59 26.18 -9.73 -3.22
CA ASP A 59 26.74 -10.05 -1.89
C ASP A 59 25.80 -9.64 -0.74
N ARG A 60 24.64 -9.03 -1.05
CA ARG A 60 23.61 -8.70 -0.05
C ARG A 60 22.65 -9.86 0.20
N ALA A 61 22.23 -10.03 1.43
CA ALA A 61 21.23 -11.05 1.83
C ALA A 61 19.80 -10.65 1.43
N VAL A 62 19.62 -10.06 0.23
CA VAL A 62 18.33 -9.63 -0.31
C VAL A 62 18.08 -10.24 -1.69
N ASN A 63 16.81 -10.42 -2.04
CA ASN A 63 16.40 -10.73 -3.40
C ASN A 63 15.32 -9.75 -3.84
N THR A 64 15.25 -9.47 -5.14
CA THR A 64 14.28 -8.52 -5.71
C THR A 64 13.37 -9.21 -6.72
N VAL A 65 12.07 -8.94 -6.61
CA VAL A 65 11.07 -9.23 -7.63
C VAL A 65 10.72 -7.92 -8.31
N PHE A 66 11.01 -7.82 -9.60
CA PHE A 66 10.75 -6.63 -10.41
C PHE A 66 9.32 -6.65 -10.97
N GLN A 67 8.81 -5.51 -11.38
CA GLN A 67 7.47 -5.31 -11.93
C GLN A 67 7.19 -6.18 -13.17
N ASP A 68 8.18 -6.43 -14.01
CA ASP A 68 8.09 -7.28 -15.21
C ASP A 68 8.43 -8.76 -14.95
N TYR A 69 8.64 -9.12 -13.64
CA TYR A 69 9.04 -10.43 -13.15
C TYR A 69 10.42 -10.91 -13.62
N ALA A 70 11.01 -10.34 -14.64
CA ALA A 70 12.33 -10.64 -15.21
C ALA A 70 12.67 -12.15 -15.31
N LEU A 71 11.69 -12.98 -15.72
CA LEU A 71 11.91 -14.40 -15.93
C LEU A 71 12.73 -14.64 -17.19
N PHE A 72 13.67 -15.60 -17.13
CA PHE A 72 14.46 -16.01 -18.29
C PHE A 72 13.59 -16.80 -19.28
N PRO A 73 13.24 -16.23 -20.46
CA PRO A 73 12.23 -16.83 -21.35
C PRO A 73 12.72 -18.13 -22.03
N HIS A 74 14.02 -18.32 -22.13
CA HIS A 74 14.67 -19.49 -22.73
C HIS A 74 14.81 -20.67 -21.76
N MET A 75 14.60 -20.46 -20.47
CA MET A 75 14.69 -21.46 -19.40
C MET A 75 13.30 -22.00 -19.05
N THR A 76 13.24 -23.21 -18.51
CA THR A 76 12.04 -23.74 -17.88
C THR A 76 11.73 -23.01 -16.57
N VAL A 77 10.52 -23.20 -16.04
CA VAL A 77 10.12 -22.71 -14.71
C VAL A 77 11.06 -23.24 -13.63
N GLY A 78 11.33 -24.55 -13.66
CA GLY A 78 12.24 -25.18 -12.71
C GLY A 78 13.66 -24.63 -12.80
N ASP A 79 14.16 -24.37 -14.01
CA ASP A 79 15.50 -23.78 -14.20
C ASP A 79 15.54 -22.31 -13.74
N ASN A 80 14.46 -21.55 -13.98
CA ASN A 80 14.34 -20.18 -13.47
C ASN A 80 14.44 -20.15 -11.94
N VAL A 81 13.65 -21.00 -11.24
CA VAL A 81 13.66 -21.06 -9.79
C VAL A 81 15.02 -21.53 -9.27
N ALA A 82 15.62 -22.57 -9.88
CA ALA A 82 16.89 -23.11 -9.43
C ALA A 82 18.13 -22.29 -9.82
N TYR A 83 17.96 -21.21 -10.61
CA TYR A 83 19.09 -20.46 -11.19
C TYR A 83 20.02 -19.88 -10.13
N GLY A 84 19.50 -19.19 -9.14
CA GLY A 84 20.29 -18.60 -8.06
C GLY A 84 21.11 -19.66 -7.29
N LEU A 85 20.49 -20.81 -6.98
CA LEU A 85 21.17 -21.91 -6.34
C LEU A 85 22.30 -22.52 -7.20
N LYS A 86 22.09 -22.52 -8.53
CA LYS A 86 23.13 -22.98 -9.47
C LYS A 86 24.33 -22.03 -9.48
N VAL A 87 24.08 -20.73 -9.47
CA VAL A 87 25.14 -19.70 -9.41
C VAL A 87 25.91 -19.78 -8.09
N ALA A 88 25.20 -20.02 -6.97
CA ALA A 88 25.78 -20.21 -5.65
C ALA A 88 26.50 -21.56 -5.48
N GLY A 89 26.59 -22.42 -6.52
CA GLY A 89 27.31 -23.68 -6.47
C GLY A 89 26.65 -24.79 -5.64
N VAL A 90 25.33 -24.65 -5.31
CA VAL A 90 24.59 -25.66 -4.55
C VAL A 90 24.56 -26.99 -5.31
N ASP A 91 24.74 -28.11 -4.61
CA ASP A 91 24.67 -29.45 -5.19
C ASP A 91 23.38 -29.72 -5.96
N LYS A 92 23.48 -30.54 -7.04
CA LYS A 92 22.35 -30.79 -7.95
C LYS A 92 21.13 -31.41 -7.23
N ALA A 93 21.35 -32.32 -6.28
CA ALA A 93 20.27 -32.97 -5.56
C ALA A 93 19.56 -32.01 -4.62
N GLU A 94 20.32 -31.25 -3.82
CA GLU A 94 19.80 -30.22 -2.93
C GLU A 94 19.10 -29.09 -3.71
N ARG A 95 19.66 -28.69 -4.83
CA ARG A 95 19.06 -27.69 -5.73
C ARG A 95 17.71 -28.17 -6.27
N GLY A 96 17.60 -29.44 -6.65
CA GLY A 96 16.33 -30.04 -7.08
C GLY A 96 15.29 -30.03 -5.97
N LYS A 97 15.67 -30.45 -4.77
CA LYS A 97 14.79 -30.44 -3.58
C LYS A 97 14.27 -29.05 -3.26
N ARG A 98 15.15 -28.07 -3.12
CA ARG A 98 14.78 -26.68 -2.78
C ARG A 98 13.92 -26.01 -3.87
N ARG A 99 14.19 -26.32 -5.15
CA ARG A 99 13.32 -25.88 -6.26
C ARG A 99 11.90 -26.41 -6.10
N ASP A 100 11.75 -27.71 -5.83
CA ASP A 100 10.45 -28.35 -5.73
C ASP A 100 9.69 -27.84 -4.49
N GLU A 101 10.35 -27.68 -3.35
CA GLU A 101 9.80 -27.02 -2.16
C GLU A 101 9.31 -25.60 -2.46
N ALA A 102 10.10 -24.79 -3.19
CA ALA A 102 9.71 -23.43 -3.55
C ALA A 102 8.52 -23.39 -4.54
N LEU A 103 8.45 -24.32 -5.48
CA LEU A 103 7.30 -24.44 -6.41
C LEU A 103 6.04 -24.92 -5.69
N GLU A 104 6.16 -25.81 -4.71
CA GLU A 104 5.04 -26.26 -3.90
C GLU A 104 4.47 -25.11 -3.05
N MET A 105 5.33 -24.30 -2.43
CA MET A 105 4.97 -23.12 -1.64
C MET A 105 4.15 -22.09 -2.45
N VAL A 106 4.48 -21.90 -3.72
CA VAL A 106 3.71 -21.01 -4.62
C VAL A 106 2.59 -21.74 -5.39
N ARG A 107 2.27 -22.99 -5.02
CA ARG A 107 1.21 -23.82 -5.61
C ARG A 107 1.37 -24.08 -7.11
N LEU A 108 2.62 -24.28 -7.57
CA LEU A 108 2.96 -24.58 -8.96
C LEU A 108 3.86 -25.82 -9.13
N PRO A 109 3.68 -26.93 -8.37
CA PRO A 109 4.60 -28.07 -8.43
C PRO A 109 4.66 -28.74 -9.81
N GLU A 110 3.54 -28.76 -10.54
CA GLU A 110 3.44 -29.41 -11.84
C GLU A 110 3.99 -28.57 -13.01
N TYR A 111 4.40 -27.33 -12.75
CA TYR A 111 4.82 -26.38 -13.79
C TYR A 111 6.32 -26.36 -14.06
N ALA A 112 7.13 -27.14 -13.33
CA ALA A 112 8.58 -27.10 -13.42
C ALA A 112 9.14 -27.26 -14.85
N GLY A 113 8.48 -28.06 -15.72
CA GLY A 113 8.89 -28.29 -17.08
C GLY A 113 8.41 -27.25 -18.10
N ARG A 114 7.49 -26.35 -17.74
CA ARG A 114 6.95 -25.32 -18.63
C ARG A 114 7.92 -24.17 -18.82
N ARG A 115 7.68 -23.35 -19.85
CA ARG A 115 8.40 -22.09 -20.09
C ARG A 115 7.54 -20.89 -19.69
N PRO A 116 8.15 -19.73 -19.37
CA PRO A 116 7.41 -18.53 -18.95
C PRO A 116 6.34 -18.07 -19.95
N GLY A 117 6.54 -18.27 -21.25
CA GLY A 117 5.56 -17.94 -22.29
C GLY A 117 4.27 -18.79 -22.27
N GLU A 118 4.28 -19.91 -21.58
CA GLU A 118 3.14 -20.83 -21.44
C GLU A 118 2.32 -20.56 -20.16
N LEU A 119 2.69 -19.50 -19.39
CA LEU A 119 2.10 -19.16 -18.11
C LEU A 119 1.20 -17.92 -18.21
N SER A 120 0.14 -17.89 -17.39
CA SER A 120 -0.62 -16.66 -17.14
C SER A 120 0.21 -15.62 -16.37
N GLY A 121 -0.27 -14.37 -16.31
CA GLY A 121 0.39 -13.29 -15.55
C GLY A 121 0.64 -13.66 -14.08
N GLY A 122 -0.40 -14.11 -13.39
CA GLY A 122 -0.27 -14.54 -11.99
C GLY A 122 0.64 -15.75 -11.80
N GLN A 123 0.66 -16.70 -12.76
CA GLN A 123 1.60 -17.82 -12.70
C GLN A 123 3.05 -17.35 -12.88
N ARG A 124 3.32 -16.41 -13.79
CA ARG A 124 4.67 -15.83 -13.94
C ARG A 124 5.12 -15.13 -12.66
N GLN A 125 4.24 -14.39 -12.03
CA GLN A 125 4.52 -13.73 -10.75
C GLN A 125 4.88 -14.74 -9.66
N ARG A 126 4.10 -15.81 -9.49
CA ARG A 126 4.40 -16.88 -8.51
C ARG A 126 5.75 -17.55 -8.80
N VAL A 127 6.10 -17.76 -10.05
CA VAL A 127 7.43 -18.29 -10.41
C VAL A 127 8.54 -17.30 -10.04
N ALA A 128 8.35 -16.00 -10.27
CA ALA A 128 9.31 -14.98 -9.86
C ALA A 128 9.48 -14.94 -8.33
N LEU A 129 8.39 -15.08 -7.60
CA LEU A 129 8.40 -15.19 -6.14
C LEU A 129 9.15 -16.44 -5.69
N ALA A 130 8.85 -17.63 -6.26
CA ALA A 130 9.57 -18.87 -5.96
C ALA A 130 11.07 -18.75 -6.23
N ARG A 131 11.45 -18.11 -7.35
CA ARG A 131 12.86 -17.82 -7.68
C ARG A 131 13.53 -16.92 -6.65
N ALA A 132 12.80 -15.97 -6.10
CA ALA A 132 13.32 -15.03 -5.12
C ALA A 132 13.48 -15.67 -3.72
N ILE A 133 12.52 -16.50 -3.27
CA ILE A 133 12.55 -17.12 -1.94
C ILE A 133 13.44 -18.36 -1.84
N VAL A 134 13.72 -19.05 -2.97
CA VAL A 134 14.49 -20.30 -2.98
C VAL A 134 15.90 -20.13 -2.38
N ASN A 135 16.48 -18.93 -2.49
CA ASN A 135 17.78 -18.59 -1.91
C ASN A 135 17.72 -18.32 -0.40
N ARG A 136 16.52 -18.24 0.20
CA ARG A 136 16.30 -17.94 1.62
C ARG A 136 16.94 -16.60 2.03
N PRO A 137 16.59 -15.48 1.36
CA PRO A 137 17.11 -14.16 1.72
C PRO A 137 16.58 -13.72 3.09
N GLU A 138 17.28 -12.79 3.76
CA GLU A 138 16.76 -12.13 4.97
C GLU A 138 15.63 -11.16 4.63
N VAL A 139 15.72 -10.51 3.46
CA VAL A 139 14.73 -9.53 2.99
C VAL A 139 14.36 -9.81 1.53
N LEU A 140 13.07 -9.83 1.24
CA LEU A 140 12.51 -9.86 -0.10
C LEU A 140 11.98 -8.48 -0.49
N LEU A 141 12.52 -7.94 -1.56
CA LEU A 141 12.15 -6.65 -2.13
C LEU A 141 11.18 -6.86 -3.30
N LEU A 142 10.04 -6.16 -3.29
CA LEU A 142 9.00 -6.30 -4.31
C LEU A 142 8.68 -4.90 -4.89
N ASP A 143 9.00 -4.68 -6.15
CA ASP A 143 8.78 -3.40 -6.84
C ASP A 143 7.53 -3.49 -7.71
N GLU A 144 6.39 -2.98 -7.21
CA GLU A 144 5.07 -2.97 -7.86
C GLU A 144 4.65 -4.31 -8.50
N PRO A 145 4.77 -5.45 -7.79
CA PRO A 145 4.66 -6.77 -8.41
C PRO A 145 3.23 -7.10 -8.87
N LEU A 146 2.20 -6.37 -8.40
CA LEU A 146 0.80 -6.59 -8.76
C LEU A 146 0.28 -5.62 -9.83
N GLY A 147 1.08 -4.61 -10.22
CA GLY A 147 0.64 -3.51 -11.08
C GLY A 147 0.15 -3.93 -12.47
N ALA A 148 0.62 -5.07 -13.00
CA ALA A 148 0.24 -5.58 -14.33
C ALA A 148 -0.97 -6.53 -14.32
N LEU A 149 -1.60 -6.77 -13.16
CA LEU A 149 -2.71 -7.70 -13.01
C LEU A 149 -4.08 -7.00 -13.07
N ASP A 150 -5.09 -7.72 -13.55
CA ASP A 150 -6.49 -7.29 -13.42
C ASP A 150 -6.94 -7.32 -11.95
N LEU A 151 -8.02 -6.59 -11.62
CA LEU A 151 -8.50 -6.40 -10.24
C LEU A 151 -8.72 -7.73 -9.50
N LYS A 152 -9.44 -8.68 -10.11
CA LYS A 152 -9.78 -9.96 -9.46
C LYS A 152 -8.53 -10.80 -9.16
N LEU A 153 -7.61 -10.84 -10.11
CA LEU A 153 -6.36 -11.58 -9.94
C LEU A 153 -5.46 -10.88 -8.92
N ARG A 154 -5.46 -9.55 -8.88
CA ARG A 154 -4.73 -8.74 -7.91
C ARG A 154 -5.19 -9.04 -6.47
N GLU A 155 -6.50 -9.01 -6.21
CA GLU A 155 -7.07 -9.36 -4.90
C GLU A 155 -6.68 -10.78 -4.45
N GLN A 156 -6.71 -11.76 -5.35
CA GLN A 156 -6.26 -13.11 -5.06
C GLN A 156 -4.77 -13.17 -4.70
N MET A 157 -3.94 -12.45 -5.46
CA MET A 157 -2.49 -12.42 -5.25
C MET A 157 -2.10 -11.70 -3.96
N GLN A 158 -2.84 -10.68 -3.52
CA GLN A 158 -2.64 -10.04 -2.21
C GLN A 158 -2.74 -11.05 -1.07
N VAL A 159 -3.83 -11.84 -1.05
CA VAL A 159 -4.04 -12.88 -0.03
C VAL A 159 -2.93 -13.92 -0.07
N GLU A 160 -2.53 -14.35 -1.27
CA GLU A 160 -1.45 -15.34 -1.44
C GLU A 160 -0.09 -14.80 -0.99
N LEU A 161 0.26 -13.55 -1.34
CA LEU A 161 1.52 -12.93 -0.92
C LEU A 161 1.62 -12.85 0.60
N LYS A 162 0.54 -12.40 1.29
CA LYS A 162 0.52 -12.35 2.75
C LYS A 162 0.62 -13.75 3.37
N THR A 163 -0.04 -14.76 2.80
CA THR A 163 0.06 -16.15 3.23
C THR A 163 1.49 -16.68 3.10
N ILE A 164 2.11 -16.51 1.92
CA ILE A 164 3.49 -16.96 1.67
C ILE A 164 4.45 -16.25 2.62
N GLN A 165 4.32 -14.94 2.80
CA GLN A 165 5.18 -14.19 3.73
C GLN A 165 5.08 -14.74 5.16
N SER A 166 3.86 -15.04 5.63
CA SER A 166 3.63 -15.61 6.96
C SER A 166 4.22 -17.02 7.11
N GLU A 167 4.14 -17.86 6.07
CA GLU A 167 4.67 -19.22 6.06
C GLU A 167 6.21 -19.24 6.01
N VAL A 168 6.81 -18.34 5.22
CA VAL A 168 8.27 -18.26 5.06
C VAL A 168 8.94 -17.55 6.23
N GLY A 169 8.26 -16.56 6.83
CA GLY A 169 8.73 -15.79 7.98
C GLY A 169 9.89 -14.84 7.69
N ILE A 170 10.13 -14.48 6.41
CA ILE A 170 11.15 -13.49 6.00
C ILE A 170 10.53 -12.09 5.93
N THR A 171 11.37 -11.07 5.99
CA THR A 171 10.95 -9.68 5.87
C THR A 171 10.60 -9.35 4.41
N PHE A 172 9.43 -8.75 4.17
CA PHE A 172 9.05 -8.23 2.86
C PHE A 172 9.08 -6.70 2.89
N VAL A 173 9.75 -6.10 1.91
CA VAL A 173 9.66 -4.67 1.61
C VAL A 173 8.95 -4.52 0.26
N TYR A 174 7.76 -3.99 0.31
CA TYR A 174 6.82 -3.91 -0.80
C TYR A 174 6.64 -2.47 -1.26
N VAL A 175 6.81 -2.21 -2.54
CA VAL A 175 6.55 -0.88 -3.14
C VAL A 175 5.25 -0.93 -3.90
N THR A 176 4.38 0.04 -3.66
CA THR A 176 3.15 0.23 -4.42
C THR A 176 2.72 1.70 -4.42
N HIS A 177 1.85 2.05 -5.35
CA HIS A 177 1.06 3.27 -5.36
C HIS A 177 -0.43 2.98 -5.09
N ASP A 178 -0.80 1.72 -4.93
CA ASP A 178 -2.17 1.26 -4.66
C ASP A 178 -2.39 1.19 -3.13
N GLN A 179 -3.39 1.95 -2.68
CA GLN A 179 -3.72 2.07 -1.25
C GLN A 179 -4.35 0.80 -0.70
N ASP A 180 -5.18 0.11 -1.52
CA ASP A 180 -5.87 -1.10 -1.09
C ASP A 180 -4.86 -2.23 -0.87
N GLU A 181 -3.82 -2.34 -1.72
CA GLU A 181 -2.71 -3.26 -1.53
C GLU A 181 -2.00 -3.00 -0.20
N ALA A 182 -1.62 -1.74 0.04
CA ALA A 182 -0.91 -1.35 1.25
C ALA A 182 -1.73 -1.62 2.52
N LEU A 183 -3.00 -1.19 2.54
CA LEU A 183 -3.87 -1.34 3.71
C LEU A 183 -4.21 -2.81 4.01
N THR A 184 -4.28 -3.67 2.98
CA THR A 184 -4.71 -5.08 3.15
C THR A 184 -3.57 -6.00 3.60
N MET A 185 -2.34 -5.77 3.13
CA MET A 185 -1.25 -6.72 3.32
C MET A 185 -0.25 -6.33 4.40
N SER A 186 -0.10 -5.03 4.70
CA SER A 186 1.02 -4.54 5.47
C SER A 186 0.83 -4.68 6.98
N ASP A 187 1.92 -4.93 7.68
CA ASP A 187 1.98 -4.76 9.13
C ASP A 187 2.24 -3.28 9.48
N ARG A 188 3.07 -2.60 8.68
CA ARG A 188 3.29 -1.14 8.72
C ARG A 188 3.48 -0.58 7.33
N ILE A 189 3.12 0.70 7.17
CA ILE A 189 3.19 1.43 5.91
C ILE A 189 3.99 2.72 6.14
N ALA A 190 4.98 2.97 5.28
CA ALA A 190 5.64 4.27 5.16
C ALA A 190 5.04 5.03 3.97
N VAL A 191 4.41 6.17 4.23
CA VAL A 191 3.88 7.04 3.18
C VAL A 191 4.96 8.00 2.72
N PHE A 192 5.34 7.85 1.45
CA PHE A 192 6.36 8.67 0.80
C PHE A 192 5.74 9.85 0.04
N ASN A 193 6.36 11.01 0.18
CA ASN A 193 6.05 12.20 -0.58
C ASN A 193 7.33 13.02 -0.80
N GLU A 194 7.59 13.46 -2.03
CA GLU A 194 8.70 14.35 -2.39
C GLU A 194 10.07 13.93 -1.79
N GLY A 195 10.35 12.62 -1.80
CA GLY A 195 11.60 12.06 -1.30
C GLY A 195 11.71 11.96 0.23
N ARG A 196 10.61 12.15 0.96
CA ARG A 196 10.52 12.07 2.42
C ARG A 196 9.46 11.08 2.85
N ILE A 197 9.53 10.65 4.11
CA ILE A 197 8.48 9.86 4.74
C ILE A 197 7.60 10.82 5.55
N GLU A 198 6.31 10.88 5.22
CA GLU A 198 5.32 11.71 5.89
C GLU A 198 4.81 11.05 7.18
N GLN A 199 4.61 9.73 7.15
CA GLN A 199 4.14 8.95 8.29
C GLN A 199 4.53 7.48 8.13
N VAL A 200 4.85 6.81 9.25
CA VAL A 200 5.00 5.35 9.33
C VAL A 200 4.07 4.85 10.43
N SER A 201 3.08 4.03 10.07
CA SER A 201 2.10 3.51 11.03
C SER A 201 1.52 2.17 10.55
N PRO A 202 0.88 1.38 11.44
CA PRO A 202 -0.02 0.31 11.03
C PRO A 202 -1.16 0.84 10.15
N PRO A 203 -1.76 -0.01 9.28
CA PRO A 203 -2.82 0.39 8.35
C PRO A 203 -3.99 1.14 9.00
N GLU A 204 -4.52 0.63 10.11
CA GLU A 204 -5.65 1.23 10.82
C GLU A 204 -5.31 2.62 11.36
N GLU A 205 -4.12 2.79 11.98
CA GLU A 205 -3.70 4.07 12.50
C GLU A 205 -3.45 5.09 11.37
N LEU A 206 -2.84 4.64 10.27
CA LEU A 206 -2.60 5.48 9.10
C LEU A 206 -3.91 6.01 8.50
N TYR A 207 -4.94 5.18 8.45
CA TYR A 207 -6.26 5.53 7.91
C TYR A 207 -7.06 6.43 8.87
N GLU A 208 -7.13 6.05 10.15
CA GLU A 208 -7.98 6.73 11.13
C GLU A 208 -7.34 8.00 11.72
N ARG A 209 -6.00 8.06 11.76
CA ARG A 209 -5.22 9.15 12.39
C ARG A 209 -4.08 9.65 11.50
N PRO A 210 -4.40 10.19 10.32
CA PRO A 210 -3.38 10.77 9.46
C PRO A 210 -2.72 11.97 10.13
N LEU A 211 -1.39 12.09 10.03
CA LEU A 211 -0.64 13.19 10.67
C LEU A 211 -0.84 14.53 9.98
N ASN A 212 -1.06 14.52 8.65
CA ASN A 212 -1.22 15.74 7.87
C ASN A 212 -2.25 15.56 6.74
N GLU A 213 -2.58 16.69 6.06
CA GLU A 213 -3.54 16.69 4.97
C GLU A 213 -3.13 15.83 3.79
N PHE A 214 -1.82 15.73 3.51
CA PHE A 214 -1.34 14.89 2.43
C PHE A 214 -1.68 13.41 2.70
N VAL A 215 -1.33 12.90 3.87
CA VAL A 215 -1.64 11.51 4.26
C VAL A 215 -3.15 11.29 4.27
N ALA A 216 -3.93 12.23 4.84
CA ALA A 216 -5.39 12.15 4.90
C ALA A 216 -6.05 12.01 3.52
N GLY A 217 -5.55 12.79 2.54
CA GLY A 217 -6.08 12.80 1.17
C GLY A 217 -5.47 11.73 0.27
N PHE A 218 -4.27 11.26 0.58
CA PHE A 218 -3.60 10.22 -0.20
C PHE A 218 -4.03 8.81 0.23
N VAL A 219 -4.29 8.58 1.52
CA VAL A 219 -4.74 7.27 2.04
C VAL A 219 -6.25 7.30 2.21
N GLY A 220 -6.97 6.88 1.18
CA GLY A 220 -8.43 6.95 1.12
C GLY A 220 -8.97 8.36 0.82
N VAL A 221 -10.30 8.46 0.84
CA VAL A 221 -10.99 9.75 0.72
C VAL A 221 -11.16 10.35 2.11
N SER A 222 -10.92 11.65 2.25
CA SER A 222 -11.11 12.34 3.52
C SER A 222 -11.69 13.73 3.30
N ASN A 223 -12.63 14.12 4.15
CA ASN A 223 -13.11 15.48 4.23
C ASN A 223 -12.15 16.32 5.09
N VAL A 224 -11.74 17.46 4.60
CA VAL A 224 -10.97 18.43 5.39
C VAL A 224 -11.84 19.65 5.59
N ILE A 225 -12.14 19.96 6.85
CA ILE A 225 -12.93 21.15 7.23
C ILE A 225 -12.15 21.98 8.22
N GLU A 226 -12.40 23.28 8.21
CA GLU A 226 -11.85 24.20 9.20
C GLU A 226 -12.94 24.63 10.17
N ARG A 227 -12.72 24.37 11.47
CA ARG A 227 -13.63 24.76 12.56
C ARG A 227 -12.83 25.28 13.74
N ASP A 228 -13.22 26.41 14.26
CA ASP A 228 -12.55 27.07 15.40
C ASP A 228 -11.04 27.26 15.20
N GLY A 229 -10.61 27.58 13.96
CA GLY A 229 -9.20 27.75 13.58
C GLY A 229 -8.39 26.45 13.57
N ARG A 230 -9.07 25.30 13.62
CA ARG A 230 -8.44 23.97 13.52
C ARG A 230 -8.87 23.29 12.24
N ARG A 231 -7.92 22.61 11.60
CA ARG A 231 -8.20 21.72 10.48
C ARG A 231 -8.48 20.34 10.98
N LEU A 232 -9.63 19.82 10.59
CA LEU A 232 -10.12 18.50 10.97
C LEU A 232 -10.32 17.66 9.73
N THR A 233 -9.94 16.39 9.82
CA THR A 233 -10.24 15.41 8.78
C THR A 233 -11.27 14.42 9.28
N ILE A 234 -12.24 14.07 8.43
CA ILE A 234 -13.32 13.14 8.73
C ILE A 234 -13.55 12.21 7.55
N ARG A 235 -13.54 10.91 7.79
CA ARG A 235 -13.80 9.92 6.75
C ARG A 235 -15.27 9.96 6.31
N PRO A 236 -15.58 9.85 5.00
CA PRO A 236 -16.95 9.91 4.47
C PRO A 236 -17.91 8.90 5.09
N GLU A 237 -17.43 7.69 5.41
CA GLU A 237 -18.24 6.63 6.04
C GLU A 237 -18.53 6.85 7.52
N LYS A 238 -17.84 7.80 8.17
CA LYS A 238 -18.08 8.19 9.57
C LYS A 238 -19.14 9.29 9.70
N ILE A 239 -19.57 9.87 8.58
CA ILE A 239 -20.56 10.93 8.55
C ILE A 239 -21.95 10.33 8.30
N GLN A 240 -22.88 10.70 9.16
CA GLN A 240 -24.28 10.28 9.07
C GLN A 240 -25.12 11.36 8.39
N LEU A 241 -25.99 10.93 7.49
CA LEU A 241 -26.98 11.79 6.88
C LEU A 241 -28.30 11.67 7.68
N LEU A 242 -28.69 12.74 8.32
CA LEU A 242 -29.83 12.79 9.23
C LEU A 242 -30.99 13.56 8.60
N ALA A 243 -32.23 13.21 8.97
CA ALA A 243 -33.39 13.99 8.60
C ALA A 243 -33.38 15.34 9.33
N ALA A 244 -33.95 16.38 8.71
CA ALA A 244 -34.11 17.67 9.37
C ALA A 244 -34.94 17.51 10.67
N GLY A 245 -34.35 17.89 11.80
CA GLY A 245 -34.97 17.74 13.13
C GLY A 245 -34.75 16.40 13.84
N ALA A 246 -33.90 15.53 13.31
CA ALA A 246 -33.50 14.29 13.99
C ALA A 246 -32.74 14.60 15.29
N ALA A 247 -32.85 13.70 16.27
CA ALA A 247 -32.03 13.75 17.47
C ALA A 247 -30.54 13.56 17.13
N THR A 248 -29.67 14.33 17.74
CA THR A 248 -28.21 14.35 17.47
C THR A 248 -27.41 13.95 18.70
N ASP A 249 -27.94 13.12 19.55
CA ASP A 249 -27.35 12.75 20.83
C ASP A 249 -25.90 12.23 20.65
N GLY A 250 -24.93 13.01 21.19
CA GLY A 250 -23.52 12.69 21.13
C GLY A 250 -22.86 12.96 19.76
N LEU A 251 -23.55 13.54 18.78
CA LEU A 251 -23.01 13.91 17.48
C LEU A 251 -22.74 15.43 17.42
N HIS A 252 -21.59 15.80 16.87
CA HIS A 252 -21.47 17.12 16.26
C HIS A 252 -22.30 17.13 14.99
N SER A 253 -23.14 18.14 14.79
CA SER A 253 -24.03 18.17 13.63
C SER A 253 -24.07 19.55 12.98
N GLU A 254 -24.14 19.57 11.65
CA GLU A 254 -24.20 20.78 10.86
C GLU A 254 -25.31 20.68 9.81
N ARG A 255 -25.94 21.80 9.51
CA ARG A 255 -26.91 21.93 8.42
C ARG A 255 -26.21 22.13 7.10
N GLY A 256 -26.82 21.64 6.04
CA GLY A 256 -26.31 21.83 4.70
C GLY A 256 -27.32 21.42 3.64
N ARG A 257 -26.91 21.55 2.40
CA ARG A 257 -27.71 21.21 1.22
C ARG A 257 -26.99 20.19 0.37
N VAL A 258 -27.71 19.14 -0.03
CA VAL A 258 -27.15 18.13 -0.95
C VAL A 258 -26.91 18.78 -2.31
N THR A 259 -25.65 18.82 -2.74
CA THR A 259 -25.23 19.35 -4.04
C THR A 259 -25.10 18.26 -5.09
N GLU A 260 -24.72 17.04 -4.68
CA GLU A 260 -24.56 15.91 -5.60
C GLU A 260 -24.97 14.61 -4.94
N VAL A 261 -25.50 13.69 -5.76
CA VAL A 261 -25.83 12.31 -5.38
C VAL A 261 -25.35 11.36 -6.46
N ALA A 262 -24.44 10.44 -6.10
CA ALA A 262 -23.86 9.47 -7.02
C ALA A 262 -24.11 8.04 -6.52
N TYR A 263 -24.87 7.26 -7.28
CA TYR A 263 -25.08 5.84 -7.00
C TYR A 263 -23.91 5.02 -7.51
N ALA A 264 -23.26 4.27 -6.63
CA ALA A 264 -22.09 3.45 -6.94
C ALA A 264 -22.28 1.98 -6.48
N GLY A 265 -23.40 1.38 -6.83
CA GLY A 265 -23.70 -0.02 -6.52
C GLY A 265 -23.95 -0.26 -5.03
N MET A 266 -22.97 -0.78 -4.31
CA MET A 266 -23.09 -1.06 -2.87
C MET A 266 -23.26 0.19 -2.00
N VAL A 267 -22.90 1.36 -2.50
CA VAL A 267 -22.96 2.62 -1.77
C VAL A 267 -23.56 3.73 -2.61
N THR A 268 -24.13 4.72 -1.94
CA THR A 268 -24.47 6.02 -2.53
C THR A 268 -23.60 7.09 -1.90
N ARG A 269 -22.93 7.89 -2.72
CA ARG A 269 -22.12 9.03 -2.30
C ARG A 269 -22.96 10.27 -2.37
N TYR A 270 -22.85 11.11 -1.35
CA TYR A 270 -23.48 12.42 -1.29
C TYR A 270 -22.42 13.48 -1.09
N THR A 271 -22.58 14.61 -1.77
CA THR A 271 -21.84 15.82 -1.50
C THR A 271 -22.80 16.83 -0.89
N VAL A 272 -22.41 17.43 0.23
CA VAL A 272 -23.26 18.36 1.01
C VAL A 272 -22.48 19.66 1.22
N ALA A 273 -22.99 20.77 0.67
CA ALA A 273 -22.51 22.11 1.01
C ALA A 273 -23.05 22.50 2.39
N LEU A 274 -22.14 22.86 3.30
CA LEU A 274 -22.48 23.22 4.68
C LEU A 274 -22.88 24.70 4.80
N ASP A 275 -23.88 25.00 5.62
CA ASP A 275 -24.28 26.39 5.92
C ASP A 275 -23.16 27.17 6.63
N ALA A 276 -22.33 26.47 7.43
CA ALA A 276 -21.16 27.01 8.10
C ALA A 276 -19.93 27.20 7.18
N GLY A 277 -20.08 26.88 5.89
CA GLY A 277 -19.00 26.90 4.91
C GLY A 277 -18.25 25.59 4.79
N GLY A 278 -17.75 25.33 3.56
CA GLY A 278 -17.12 24.08 3.18
C GLY A 278 -18.10 23.06 2.61
N GLU A 279 -17.54 21.91 2.23
CA GLU A 279 -18.28 20.83 1.61
C GLU A 279 -17.86 19.50 2.26
N LEU A 280 -18.83 18.62 2.46
CA LEU A 280 -18.58 17.26 2.96
C LEU A 280 -19.04 16.23 1.95
N GLN A 281 -18.20 15.23 1.73
CA GLN A 281 -18.59 13.99 1.09
C GLN A 281 -18.95 12.97 2.16
N LEU A 282 -20.04 12.23 1.97
CA LEU A 282 -20.42 11.12 2.84
C LEU A 282 -20.85 9.92 2.01
N VAL A 283 -20.77 8.76 2.61
CA VAL A 283 -21.09 7.47 1.97
C VAL A 283 -22.16 6.77 2.78
N ARG A 284 -23.23 6.34 2.09
CA ARG A 284 -24.28 5.52 2.67
C ARG A 284 -24.33 4.16 1.98
N GLN A 285 -24.35 3.09 2.75
CA GLN A 285 -24.52 1.75 2.21
C GLN A 285 -25.95 1.54 1.69
N ASN A 286 -26.08 0.89 0.54
CA ASN A 286 -27.35 0.54 -0.09
C ASN A 286 -27.75 -0.87 0.36
N PHE A 287 -28.46 -0.98 1.50
CA PHE A 287 -29.02 -2.24 1.95
C PHE A 287 -30.28 -2.59 1.16
N GLU A 288 -30.58 -3.89 1.00
CA GLU A 288 -31.85 -4.36 0.46
C GLU A 288 -33.02 -3.76 1.23
N GLY A 289 -34.01 -3.18 0.50
CA GLY A 289 -35.20 -2.59 1.10
C GLY A 289 -35.09 -1.13 1.51
N ALA A 290 -33.94 -0.47 1.37
CA ALA A 290 -33.93 0.99 1.45
C ALA A 290 -34.63 1.54 0.20
N SER A 291 -35.91 1.85 0.37
CA SER A 291 -36.76 2.46 -0.68
C SER A 291 -35.99 3.66 -1.27
N ALA A 292 -35.78 3.66 -2.58
CA ALA A 292 -35.17 4.77 -3.32
C ALA A 292 -35.91 6.11 -3.05
N THR A 293 -37.10 6.06 -2.54
CA THR A 293 -37.96 7.20 -2.15
C THR A 293 -37.54 7.86 -0.81
N ALA A 294 -36.76 7.18 0.03
CA ALA A 294 -36.33 7.73 1.34
C ALA A 294 -34.95 8.41 1.32
N SER A 295 -34.20 8.35 0.21
CA SER A 295 -32.91 8.99 0.10
C SER A 295 -33.07 10.47 -0.27
N PRO A 296 -32.34 11.37 0.41
CA PRO A 296 -32.34 12.79 0.04
C PRO A 296 -31.91 12.96 -1.41
N GLN A 297 -32.67 13.76 -2.14
CA GLN A 297 -32.37 14.14 -3.52
C GLN A 297 -31.52 15.42 -3.55
N GLN A 298 -30.84 15.64 -4.65
CA GLN A 298 -30.14 16.89 -4.90
C GLN A 298 -31.01 18.12 -4.62
N GLY A 299 -30.44 19.15 -3.99
CA GLY A 299 -31.12 20.37 -3.60
C GLY A 299 -31.87 20.31 -2.25
N LYS A 300 -31.97 19.15 -1.60
CA LYS A 300 -32.64 19.03 -0.30
C LYS A 300 -31.75 19.52 0.83
N GLU A 301 -32.38 20.17 1.81
CA GLU A 301 -31.76 20.51 3.09
C GLU A 301 -31.68 19.26 3.96
N VAL A 302 -30.52 19.09 4.58
CA VAL A 302 -30.18 17.93 5.40
C VAL A 302 -29.42 18.37 6.65
N LEU A 303 -29.38 17.48 7.64
CA LEU A 303 -28.48 17.57 8.76
C LEU A 303 -27.42 16.49 8.56
N VAL A 304 -26.14 16.84 8.66
CA VAL A 304 -25.02 15.89 8.66
C VAL A 304 -24.45 15.83 10.07
N GLY A 305 -24.06 14.63 10.52
CA GLY A 305 -23.54 14.47 11.87
C GLY A 305 -22.41 13.44 11.91
N TRP A 306 -21.47 13.66 12.82
CA TRP A 306 -20.38 12.73 13.12
C TRP A 306 -20.04 12.75 14.60
N ARG A 307 -19.44 11.66 15.09
CA ARG A 307 -18.94 11.63 16.46
C ARG A 307 -17.66 12.47 16.56
N PRO A 308 -17.46 13.26 17.65
CA PRO A 308 -16.25 14.06 17.83
C PRO A 308 -14.95 13.26 17.72
N GLU A 309 -14.93 12.00 18.18
CA GLU A 309 -13.78 11.10 18.10
C GLU A 309 -13.43 10.68 16.65
N HIS A 310 -14.33 10.86 15.70
CA HIS A 310 -14.08 10.58 14.28
C HIS A 310 -13.48 11.77 13.51
N ALA A 311 -13.37 12.92 14.17
CA ALA A 311 -12.74 14.11 13.61
C ALA A 311 -11.31 14.21 14.13
N ALA A 312 -10.33 13.85 13.30
CA ALA A 312 -8.92 13.93 13.64
C ALA A 312 -8.37 15.32 13.29
N ALA A 313 -7.62 15.94 14.20
CA ALA A 313 -6.89 17.16 13.88
C ALA A 313 -5.69 16.83 12.98
N VAL A 314 -5.53 17.57 11.88
CA VAL A 314 -4.40 17.40 10.95
C VAL A 314 -3.58 18.69 10.86
N GLN A 315 -2.26 18.49 10.67
CA GLN A 315 -1.38 19.62 10.36
C GLN A 315 -1.66 20.07 8.91
N GLY A 316 -1.68 21.37 8.67
CA GLY A 316 -1.74 21.90 7.31
C GLY A 316 -0.54 21.45 6.50
N LYS A 317 -0.62 21.57 5.15
CA LYS A 317 0.55 21.33 4.30
C LYS A 317 1.73 22.10 4.87
N SER A 318 2.83 21.39 5.10
CA SER A 318 4.11 22.01 5.40
C SER A 318 4.47 22.94 4.23
N THR A 319 4.15 24.22 4.36
CA THR A 319 4.77 25.23 3.52
C THR A 319 6.23 25.27 3.93
N ASN A 320 7.10 24.73 3.10
CA ASN A 320 8.52 24.98 3.22
C ASN A 320 8.71 26.51 3.12
N GLU A 321 8.89 27.17 4.23
CA GLU A 321 9.52 28.48 4.28
C GLU A 321 10.99 28.30 3.83
N GLU A 322 11.22 28.29 2.53
CA GLU A 322 12.43 28.80 1.95
C GLU A 322 12.31 30.32 1.93
N ASP A 323 12.58 30.93 3.06
CA ASP A 323 13.03 32.32 3.13
C ASP A 323 14.12 32.40 4.20
N SER A 324 15.34 32.38 3.73
CA SER A 324 16.44 33.00 4.46
C SER A 324 17.48 33.51 3.48
N PRO A 325 17.93 34.74 3.68
CA PRO A 325 18.65 35.58 2.72
C PRO A 325 20.06 35.09 2.41
#